data_e3d74c4df66f07eb2f0e67fe481957bb
#
_entry.id   e3d74c4df66f07eb2f0e67fe481957bb
#
_cell.length_a   1.000
_cell.length_b   1.000
_cell.length_c   1.000
_cell.angle_alpha   90.00
_cell.angle_beta   90.00
_cell.angle_gamma   90.00
#
_symmetry.space_group_name_H-M   'P 1'
#
loop_
_entity.id
_entity.type
_entity.pdbx_description
1 polymer ?
#
loop_
_entity_poly.entity_id
_entity_poly.type
_entity_poly.pdbx_seq_one_letter_code
_entity_poly.pdbx_strand_id
1 'polypeptide(L)'
;MVKSKIYIDKIYWERVQLFVEGHSENLDLEDSNFVLRNLTETRTMKANDVKIDGNQFVCRFNVAILDNGYYLPEDKYLLVNEQELDYIAQLNPDVINDAYQNLKPEQEEEYNELETQNGKINFLLQTYLKEFRKGGISKKTVYTVTPEISSDVNEFVLDVVVTTPEVKSIYIVRKYKELRKYFRKQSFNTRQFIFKAIFNTTKFYHLKKGNTVLFTSDSRPTMSGNFEYIYNEMLRQNLDKKYDIHTVFKANITDRRGIIDKFRLPYLLGKADYIFVDDFHPLIYTVRFRRSQEVIQVWHAVGAFKTVGFSRTGKKGGPFIDSLNHRSYTKAYVSSETDIPFYAEAFGIKEKNVVPTGVPRTDVLFDEAYPTQIKQEMEDELPIIKGKKVILFAPTFRGSGHGTAHYPFFKIDFERLARYCEKNNAVVLFKMHPFVKNRLNIADKHKQYFVDVSDFREVNDILFITDLLISDYSSLIYEYAVFKKPMIFYAFDLEDYITTRDFYEPYESFVPGKIVQSFDALMDALDNEDYEGEKVIPFLDKHFKYQDGRSSERLVRNLFGS
;
A
#
# COMPACT_ATOMS: atom_id res chain seq x y z
N MET A 1 -14.17 -41.15 -27.04
CA MET A 1 -13.68 -39.76 -26.95
C MET A 1 -13.01 -39.62 -25.61
N VAL A 2 -11.78 -39.14 -25.58
CA VAL A 2 -11.10 -38.85 -24.32
C VAL A 2 -11.78 -37.62 -23.72
N LYS A 3 -12.20 -37.72 -22.45
CA LYS A 3 -12.95 -36.65 -21.77
C LYS A 3 -12.00 -35.50 -21.44
N SER A 4 -12.31 -34.30 -21.85
CA SER A 4 -11.55 -33.09 -21.50
C SER A 4 -11.68 -32.79 -20.02
N LYS A 5 -10.56 -32.40 -19.38
CA LYS A 5 -10.50 -32.13 -17.95
C LYS A 5 -9.60 -30.94 -17.65
N ILE A 6 -9.85 -30.32 -16.50
CA ILE A 6 -9.00 -29.26 -15.93
C ILE A 6 -8.57 -29.71 -14.54
N TYR A 7 -7.28 -29.56 -14.27
CA TYR A 7 -6.68 -29.93 -13.00
C TYR A 7 -6.04 -28.72 -12.31
N ILE A 8 -6.18 -28.66 -10.98
CA ILE A 8 -5.50 -27.73 -10.09
C ILE A 8 -4.22 -28.41 -9.63
N ASP A 9 -3.06 -27.84 -9.94
CA ASP A 9 -1.73 -28.36 -9.60
C ASP A 9 -1.14 -27.67 -8.38
N LYS A 10 -1.57 -26.42 -8.10
CA LYS A 10 -1.05 -25.65 -6.98
C LYS A 10 -2.02 -24.58 -6.53
N ILE A 11 -2.06 -24.35 -5.21
CA ILE A 11 -2.86 -23.30 -4.57
C ILE A 11 -1.93 -22.54 -3.63
N TYR A 12 -1.91 -21.22 -3.73
CA TYR A 12 -1.15 -20.40 -2.79
C TYR A 12 -1.73 -19.00 -2.63
N TRP A 13 -1.27 -18.30 -1.61
CA TRP A 13 -1.74 -16.98 -1.26
C TRP A 13 -0.61 -15.97 -1.26
N GLU A 14 -0.84 -14.84 -1.90
CA GLU A 14 -0.07 -13.64 -1.70
C GLU A 14 -0.99 -12.56 -1.13
N ARG A 15 -0.85 -12.27 0.16
CA ARG A 15 -1.69 -11.29 0.88
C ARG A 15 -3.18 -11.62 0.79
N VAL A 16 -3.97 -10.85 0.02
CA VAL A 16 -5.41 -11.06 -0.26
C VAL A 16 -5.67 -11.71 -1.61
N GLN A 17 -4.61 -12.06 -2.34
CA GLN A 17 -4.67 -12.69 -3.64
C GLN A 17 -4.59 -14.21 -3.49
N LEU A 18 -5.58 -14.90 -4.00
CA LEU A 18 -5.54 -16.35 -4.20
C LEU A 18 -5.02 -16.64 -5.60
N PHE A 19 -4.00 -17.45 -5.70
CA PHE A 19 -3.49 -18.00 -6.95
C PHE A 19 -3.83 -19.47 -7.05
N VAL A 20 -4.30 -19.86 -8.23
CA VAL A 20 -4.55 -21.26 -8.60
C VAL A 20 -3.84 -21.52 -9.91
N GLU A 21 -2.85 -22.41 -9.88
CA GLU A 21 -2.13 -22.91 -11.04
C GLU A 21 -2.67 -24.27 -11.41
N GLY A 22 -2.70 -24.59 -12.70
CA GLY A 22 -3.17 -25.87 -13.15
C GLY A 22 -2.95 -26.12 -14.63
N HIS A 23 -3.48 -27.24 -15.12
CA HIS A 23 -3.38 -27.62 -16.51
C HIS A 23 -4.68 -28.25 -17.04
N SER A 24 -4.78 -28.29 -18.36
CA SER A 24 -5.87 -28.97 -19.05
C SER A 24 -5.39 -30.25 -19.73
N GLU A 25 -6.25 -31.26 -19.77
CA GLU A 25 -6.09 -32.45 -20.61
C GLU A 25 -7.12 -32.45 -21.71
N ASN A 26 -6.68 -32.58 -22.97
CA ASN A 26 -7.54 -32.64 -24.17
C ASN A 26 -8.49 -31.43 -24.32
N LEU A 27 -8.09 -30.26 -23.84
CA LEU A 27 -8.83 -29.02 -23.93
C LEU A 27 -7.84 -27.89 -24.25
N ASP A 28 -8.17 -27.11 -25.27
CA ASP A 28 -7.46 -25.86 -25.55
C ASP A 28 -7.93 -24.78 -24.59
N LEU A 29 -6.99 -24.04 -24.00
CA LEU A 29 -7.25 -22.95 -23.08
C LEU A 29 -7.26 -21.57 -23.77
N GLU A 30 -6.99 -21.48 -25.05
CA GLU A 30 -7.07 -20.24 -25.81
C GLU A 30 -8.51 -19.69 -25.71
N ASP A 31 -8.64 -18.42 -25.31
CA ASP A 31 -9.93 -17.76 -25.02
C ASP A 31 -10.72 -18.26 -23.77
N SER A 32 -10.08 -18.98 -22.87
CA SER A 32 -10.70 -19.46 -21.64
C SER A 32 -10.99 -18.36 -20.63
N ASN A 33 -12.17 -18.44 -19.96
CA ASN A 33 -12.52 -17.61 -18.82
C ASN A 33 -12.60 -18.46 -17.56
N PHE A 34 -11.73 -18.20 -16.59
CA PHE A 34 -11.81 -18.85 -15.29
C PHE A 34 -12.63 -18.02 -14.30
N VAL A 35 -13.59 -18.68 -13.66
CA VAL A 35 -14.53 -18.04 -12.73
C VAL A 35 -14.70 -18.84 -11.46
N LEU A 36 -15.04 -18.17 -10.38
CA LEU A 36 -15.62 -18.77 -9.19
C LEU A 36 -17.13 -18.70 -9.30
N ARG A 37 -17.80 -19.86 -9.35
CA ARG A 37 -19.25 -19.99 -9.44
C ARG A 37 -19.77 -20.69 -8.19
N ASN A 38 -20.75 -20.09 -7.49
CA ASN A 38 -21.32 -20.74 -6.32
C ASN A 38 -22.18 -21.96 -6.70
N LEU A 39 -22.39 -22.88 -5.75
CA LEU A 39 -23.11 -24.14 -6.01
C LEU A 39 -24.54 -23.96 -6.49
N THR A 40 -25.16 -22.81 -6.19
CA THR A 40 -26.53 -22.50 -6.66
C THR A 40 -26.55 -21.81 -8.03
N GLU A 41 -25.40 -21.58 -8.64
CA GLU A 41 -25.21 -20.89 -9.94
C GLU A 41 -25.80 -19.47 -10.01
N THR A 42 -26.10 -18.86 -8.84
CA THR A 42 -26.67 -17.51 -8.76
C THR A 42 -25.61 -16.42 -8.77
N ARG A 43 -24.35 -16.80 -8.58
CA ARG A 43 -23.20 -15.88 -8.54
C ARG A 43 -22.02 -16.46 -9.31
N THR A 44 -21.49 -15.67 -10.21
CA THR A 44 -20.27 -15.98 -10.98
C THR A 44 -19.33 -14.79 -10.93
N MET A 45 -18.08 -15.04 -10.54
CA MET A 45 -17.06 -14.01 -10.39
C MET A 45 -15.82 -14.38 -11.18
N LYS A 46 -15.45 -13.54 -12.13
CA LYS A 46 -14.30 -13.77 -13.00
C LYS A 46 -12.98 -13.58 -12.25
N ALA A 47 -11.98 -14.39 -12.61
CA ALA A 47 -10.61 -14.14 -12.18
C ALA A 47 -10.19 -12.70 -12.53
N ASN A 48 -9.39 -12.09 -11.65
CA ASN A 48 -8.85 -10.75 -11.90
C ASN A 48 -7.79 -10.76 -12.99
N ASP A 49 -7.09 -11.88 -13.14
CA ASP A 49 -6.06 -12.11 -14.14
C ASP A 49 -5.96 -13.60 -14.44
N VAL A 50 -5.71 -13.94 -15.69
CA VAL A 50 -5.49 -15.32 -16.14
C VAL A 50 -4.31 -15.31 -17.10
N LYS A 51 -3.29 -16.13 -16.80
CA LYS A 51 -2.17 -16.37 -17.69
C LYS A 51 -2.27 -17.79 -18.22
N ILE A 52 -2.15 -17.95 -19.51
CA ILE A 52 -2.20 -19.23 -20.21
C ILE A 52 -0.89 -19.43 -20.97
N ASP A 53 -0.31 -20.62 -20.83
CA ASP A 53 0.85 -21.07 -21.59
C ASP A 53 0.62 -22.52 -22.06
N GLY A 54 0.18 -22.66 -23.30
CA GLY A 54 -0.24 -23.94 -23.87
C GLY A 54 -1.42 -24.53 -23.10
N ASN A 55 -1.20 -25.67 -22.45
CA ASN A 55 -2.21 -26.32 -21.62
C ASN A 55 -2.14 -25.96 -20.12
N GLN A 56 -1.24 -25.07 -19.74
CA GLN A 56 -1.09 -24.59 -18.36
C GLN A 56 -1.81 -23.25 -18.15
N PHE A 57 -2.31 -23.02 -16.94
CA PHE A 57 -2.92 -21.76 -16.56
C PHE A 57 -2.52 -21.32 -15.16
N VAL A 58 -2.56 -20.01 -14.94
CA VAL A 58 -2.47 -19.39 -13.61
C VAL A 58 -3.62 -18.39 -13.47
N CYS A 59 -4.52 -18.65 -12.54
CA CYS A 59 -5.62 -17.76 -12.20
C CYS A 59 -5.33 -16.99 -10.93
N ARG A 60 -5.62 -15.69 -10.94
CA ARG A 60 -5.48 -14.81 -9.79
C ARG A 60 -6.83 -14.23 -9.38
N PHE A 61 -7.22 -14.44 -8.12
CA PHE A 61 -8.45 -13.93 -7.53
C PHE A 61 -8.14 -13.01 -6.35
N ASN A 62 -8.43 -11.73 -6.47
CA ASN A 62 -8.36 -10.81 -5.34
C ASN A 62 -9.65 -10.90 -4.53
N VAL A 63 -9.64 -11.70 -3.45
CA VAL A 63 -10.84 -11.96 -2.65
C VAL A 63 -11.41 -10.73 -1.96
N ALA A 64 -10.65 -9.64 -1.86
CA ALA A 64 -11.10 -8.39 -1.26
C ALA A 64 -11.98 -7.53 -2.18
N ILE A 65 -11.99 -7.78 -3.49
CA ILE A 65 -12.73 -6.98 -4.48
C ILE A 65 -13.52 -7.80 -5.50
N LEU A 66 -13.56 -9.11 -5.34
CA LEU A 66 -13.99 -10.02 -6.39
C LEU A 66 -15.49 -9.85 -6.75
N ASP A 67 -16.34 -9.52 -5.77
CA ASP A 67 -17.75 -9.23 -6.00
C ASP A 67 -17.98 -7.73 -6.24
N ASN A 68 -17.86 -7.31 -7.49
CA ASN A 68 -18.13 -5.91 -7.91
C ASN A 68 -17.40 -4.83 -7.06
N GLY A 69 -16.17 -5.11 -6.66
CA GLY A 69 -15.36 -4.23 -5.81
C GLY A 69 -15.57 -4.44 -4.30
N TYR A 70 -16.30 -5.51 -3.92
CA TYR A 70 -16.44 -5.97 -2.54
C TYR A 70 -15.78 -7.34 -2.37
N TYR A 71 -15.58 -7.75 -1.12
CA TYR A 71 -15.01 -9.05 -0.80
C TYR A 71 -15.93 -10.20 -1.25
N LEU A 72 -15.31 -11.37 -1.50
CA LEU A 72 -16.01 -12.59 -1.91
C LEU A 72 -17.05 -12.99 -0.84
N PRO A 73 -18.36 -13.08 -1.15
CA PRO A 73 -19.41 -13.40 -0.17
C PRO A 73 -19.27 -14.79 0.44
N GLU A 74 -19.93 -15.02 1.59
CA GLU A 74 -20.06 -16.36 2.20
C GLU A 74 -20.84 -17.26 1.26
N ASP A 75 -20.21 -18.32 0.79
CA ASP A 75 -20.79 -19.41 -0.02
C ASP A 75 -19.70 -20.44 -0.35
N LYS A 76 -20.07 -21.53 -1.02
CA LYS A 76 -19.14 -22.50 -1.61
C LYS A 76 -19.02 -22.26 -3.11
N TYR A 77 -17.79 -22.13 -3.58
CA TYR A 77 -17.51 -21.77 -4.97
C TYR A 77 -16.70 -22.84 -5.69
N LEU A 78 -17.21 -23.31 -6.83
CA LEU A 78 -16.46 -24.11 -7.80
C LEU A 78 -15.52 -23.21 -8.62
N LEU A 79 -14.35 -23.71 -8.95
CA LEU A 79 -13.52 -23.13 -10.00
C LEU A 79 -13.95 -23.74 -11.34
N VAL A 80 -14.42 -22.88 -12.23
CA VAL A 80 -14.97 -23.28 -13.53
C VAL A 80 -14.22 -22.58 -14.65
N ASN A 81 -13.85 -23.32 -15.68
CA ASN A 81 -13.44 -22.77 -16.96
C ASN A 81 -14.69 -22.66 -17.85
N GLU A 82 -15.08 -21.44 -18.18
CA GLU A 82 -16.21 -21.14 -19.07
C GLU A 82 -15.73 -21.11 -20.52
N GLN A 83 -16.25 -22.04 -21.33
CA GLN A 83 -16.11 -22.08 -22.79
C GLN A 83 -17.50 -22.37 -23.40
N GLU A 84 -17.57 -23.04 -24.54
CA GLU A 84 -18.84 -23.56 -25.08
C GLU A 84 -19.51 -24.58 -24.13
N LEU A 85 -18.67 -25.34 -23.41
CA LEU A 85 -19.07 -26.21 -22.30
C LEU A 85 -18.28 -25.79 -21.06
N ASP A 86 -18.92 -25.81 -19.89
CA ASP A 86 -18.29 -25.54 -18.62
C ASP A 86 -17.47 -26.74 -18.13
N TYR A 87 -16.23 -26.46 -17.69
CA TYR A 87 -15.35 -27.47 -17.13
C TYR A 87 -15.04 -27.12 -15.67
N ILE A 88 -15.52 -27.97 -14.75
CA ILE A 88 -15.19 -27.84 -13.32
C ILE A 88 -13.76 -28.34 -13.11
N ALA A 89 -12.93 -27.51 -12.45
CA ALA A 89 -11.56 -27.85 -12.14
C ALA A 89 -11.51 -28.90 -11.00
N GLN A 90 -10.76 -29.97 -11.21
CA GLN A 90 -10.53 -31.06 -10.28
C GLN A 90 -9.16 -30.88 -9.60
N LEU A 91 -9.05 -31.37 -8.38
CA LEU A 91 -7.78 -31.32 -7.66
C LEU A 91 -6.82 -32.39 -8.21
N ASN A 92 -5.60 -31.99 -8.58
CA ASN A 92 -4.53 -32.95 -8.91
C ASN A 92 -4.09 -33.69 -7.64
N PRO A 93 -3.96 -35.03 -7.68
CA PRO A 93 -3.44 -35.81 -6.56
C PRO A 93 -2.09 -35.33 -6.01
N ASP A 94 -1.25 -34.71 -6.83
CA ASP A 94 0.06 -34.20 -6.41
C ASP A 94 -0.05 -33.05 -5.38
N VAL A 95 -1.10 -32.25 -5.43
CA VAL A 95 -1.38 -31.23 -4.40
C VAL A 95 -1.58 -31.85 -3.03
N ILE A 96 -2.24 -33.02 -2.99
CA ILE A 96 -2.47 -33.77 -1.77
C ILE A 96 -1.17 -34.40 -1.26
N ASN A 97 -0.37 -34.96 -2.16
CA ASN A 97 0.92 -35.57 -1.83
C ASN A 97 1.87 -34.52 -1.25
N ASP A 98 1.96 -33.34 -1.85
CA ASP A 98 2.79 -32.23 -1.35
C ASP A 98 2.32 -31.76 0.03
N ALA A 99 1.01 -31.59 0.22
CA ALA A 99 0.46 -31.21 1.52
C ALA A 99 0.73 -32.28 2.59
N TYR A 100 0.67 -33.56 2.25
CA TYR A 100 0.98 -34.65 3.16
C TYR A 100 2.47 -34.66 3.59
N GLN A 101 3.39 -34.46 2.63
CA GLN A 101 4.83 -34.41 2.93
C GLN A 101 5.22 -33.23 3.85
N ASN A 102 4.41 -32.19 3.90
CA ASN A 102 4.65 -31.01 4.72
C ASN A 102 3.92 -31.05 6.10
N LEU A 103 3.28 -32.18 6.45
CA LEU A 103 2.66 -32.36 7.77
C LEU A 103 3.70 -32.36 8.88
N LYS A 104 3.37 -31.71 9.98
CA LYS A 104 4.14 -31.80 11.23
C LYS A 104 3.83 -33.11 11.94
N PRO A 105 4.77 -33.68 12.73
CA PRO A 105 4.53 -34.93 13.46
C PRO A 105 3.24 -34.96 14.29
N GLU A 106 2.88 -33.84 14.91
CA GLU A 106 1.66 -33.69 15.71
C GLU A 106 0.39 -33.77 14.84
N GLN A 107 0.46 -33.35 13.58
CA GLN A 107 -0.65 -33.38 12.62
C GLN A 107 -0.80 -34.74 11.93
N GLU A 108 0.27 -35.53 11.85
CA GLU A 108 0.21 -36.87 11.28
C GLU A 108 -0.66 -37.82 12.15
N GLU A 109 -0.63 -37.65 13.49
CA GLU A 109 -1.47 -38.41 14.39
C GLU A 109 -2.97 -38.12 14.15
N GLU A 110 -3.34 -36.84 14.09
CA GLU A 110 -4.70 -36.38 13.81
C GLU A 110 -5.17 -36.83 12.42
N TYR A 111 -4.30 -36.73 11.39
CA TYR A 111 -4.59 -37.21 10.04
C TYR A 111 -4.90 -38.70 9.98
N ASN A 112 -4.16 -39.50 10.73
CA ASN A 112 -4.31 -40.96 10.75
C ASN A 112 -5.60 -41.39 11.47
N GLU A 113 -6.13 -40.61 12.40
CA GLU A 113 -7.42 -40.87 13.07
C GLU A 113 -8.64 -40.63 12.15
N LEU A 114 -8.50 -39.95 11.02
CA LEU A 114 -9.60 -39.66 10.11
C LEU A 114 -10.01 -40.92 9.33
N GLU A 115 -11.30 -41.25 9.39
CA GLU A 115 -11.86 -42.47 8.78
C GLU A 115 -12.15 -42.34 7.29
N THR A 116 -12.54 -41.13 6.84
CA THR A 116 -13.00 -40.91 5.45
C THR A 116 -11.90 -40.33 4.57
N GLN A 117 -11.90 -40.72 3.28
CA GLN A 117 -10.94 -40.19 2.31
C GLN A 117 -11.09 -38.67 2.13
N ASN A 118 -12.33 -38.16 2.01
CA ASN A 118 -12.58 -36.73 1.91
C ASN A 118 -12.17 -35.98 3.19
N GLY A 119 -12.36 -36.60 4.37
CA GLY A 119 -11.87 -36.03 5.61
C GLY A 119 -10.34 -35.87 5.62
N LYS A 120 -9.62 -36.88 5.15
CA LYS A 120 -8.16 -36.83 5.01
C LYS A 120 -7.71 -35.76 4.01
N ILE A 121 -8.35 -35.70 2.85
CA ILE A 121 -8.05 -34.66 1.85
C ILE A 121 -8.34 -33.26 2.41
N ASN A 122 -9.49 -33.05 3.02
CA ASN A 122 -9.86 -31.76 3.58
C ASN A 122 -8.94 -31.33 4.73
N PHE A 123 -8.47 -32.26 5.53
CA PHE A 123 -7.46 -31.99 6.55
C PHE A 123 -6.14 -31.45 5.94
N LEU A 124 -5.66 -32.07 4.88
CA LEU A 124 -4.47 -31.61 4.15
C LEU A 124 -4.68 -30.25 3.48
N LEU A 125 -5.84 -30.01 2.89
CA LEU A 125 -6.20 -28.76 2.24
C LEU A 125 -6.29 -27.57 3.22
N GLN A 126 -6.43 -27.80 4.53
CA GLN A 126 -6.36 -26.72 5.52
C GLN A 126 -5.01 -25.99 5.55
N THR A 127 -3.95 -26.59 4.99
CA THR A 127 -2.67 -25.92 4.80
C THR A 127 -2.80 -24.66 3.93
N TYR A 128 -3.76 -24.64 3.02
CA TYR A 128 -4.05 -23.54 2.11
C TYR A 128 -5.17 -22.61 2.60
N LEU A 129 -5.69 -22.83 3.80
CA LEU A 129 -6.69 -21.99 4.45
C LEU A 129 -6.14 -20.57 4.67
N LYS A 130 -6.98 -19.55 4.43
CA LYS A 130 -6.65 -18.17 4.71
C LYS A 130 -7.70 -17.49 5.56
N GLU A 131 -7.24 -16.93 6.67
CA GLU A 131 -8.10 -16.19 7.60
C GLU A 131 -7.87 -14.68 7.50
N PHE A 132 -8.98 -13.95 7.55
CA PHE A 132 -8.98 -12.50 7.60
C PHE A 132 -9.87 -12.01 8.73
N ARG A 133 -9.51 -10.89 9.35
CA ARG A 133 -10.37 -10.25 10.33
C ARG A 133 -11.50 -9.51 9.63
N LYS A 134 -12.73 -9.78 10.06
CA LYS A 134 -13.92 -9.04 9.60
C LYS A 134 -14.32 -7.98 10.62
N GLY A 135 -14.68 -6.78 10.16
CA GLY A 135 -15.29 -5.73 10.97
C GLY A 135 -16.68 -6.16 11.46
N GLY A 136 -17.06 -5.76 12.67
CA GLY A 136 -18.34 -6.13 13.23
C GLY A 136 -18.50 -5.73 14.69
N ILE A 137 -19.59 -6.21 15.34
CA ILE A 137 -19.90 -5.96 16.75
C ILE A 137 -18.87 -6.64 17.66
N SER A 138 -18.34 -7.78 17.24
CA SER A 138 -17.27 -8.50 17.93
C SER A 138 -15.94 -8.31 17.19
N LYS A 139 -14.89 -7.90 17.91
CA LYS A 139 -13.52 -7.80 17.38
C LYS A 139 -12.88 -9.14 16.98
N LYS A 140 -13.59 -10.24 17.18
CA LYS A 140 -13.11 -11.61 16.98
C LYS A 140 -13.79 -12.30 15.77
N THR A 141 -14.59 -11.58 15.00
CA THR A 141 -15.16 -12.14 13.77
C THR A 141 -14.05 -12.41 12.76
N VAL A 142 -14.01 -13.64 12.28
CA VAL A 142 -13.03 -14.12 11.31
C VAL A 142 -13.75 -14.46 10.02
N TYR A 143 -13.20 -14.05 8.90
CA TYR A 143 -13.60 -14.42 7.55
C TYR A 143 -12.55 -15.40 7.04
N THR A 144 -12.98 -16.60 6.69
CA THR A 144 -12.11 -17.69 6.30
C THR A 144 -12.42 -18.12 4.87
N VAL A 145 -11.40 -18.38 4.09
CA VAL A 145 -11.50 -19.02 2.77
C VAL A 145 -10.73 -20.34 2.87
N THR A 146 -11.45 -21.44 2.71
CA THR A 146 -10.93 -22.79 2.87
C THR A 146 -11.09 -23.58 1.57
N PRO A 147 -10.01 -24.04 0.94
CA PRO A 147 -10.09 -25.07 -0.09
C PRO A 147 -10.54 -26.40 0.53
N GLU A 148 -11.54 -27.04 -0.04
CA GLU A 148 -12.02 -28.35 0.43
C GLU A 148 -12.65 -29.19 -0.71
N ILE A 149 -12.82 -30.50 -0.47
CA ILE A 149 -13.73 -31.33 -1.25
C ILE A 149 -15.10 -31.24 -0.58
N SER A 150 -16.06 -30.66 -1.26
CA SER A 150 -17.42 -30.51 -0.72
C SER A 150 -18.13 -31.86 -0.60
N SER A 151 -18.70 -32.13 0.56
CA SER A 151 -19.58 -33.30 0.76
C SER A 151 -20.86 -33.25 -0.06
N ASP A 152 -21.30 -32.06 -0.46
CA ASP A 152 -22.56 -31.85 -1.16
C ASP A 152 -22.48 -32.25 -2.64
N VAL A 153 -21.33 -32.01 -3.28
CA VAL A 153 -21.14 -32.25 -4.73
C VAL A 153 -19.94 -33.16 -5.03
N ASN A 154 -19.14 -33.51 -4.04
CA ASN A 154 -17.90 -34.31 -4.15
C ASN A 154 -16.88 -33.70 -5.17
N GLU A 155 -16.85 -32.38 -5.25
CA GLU A 155 -15.95 -31.61 -6.10
C GLU A 155 -15.12 -30.63 -5.26
N PHE A 156 -14.01 -30.16 -5.82
CA PHE A 156 -13.20 -29.11 -5.20
C PHE A 156 -13.98 -27.80 -5.15
N VAL A 157 -14.03 -27.19 -3.96
CA VAL A 157 -14.64 -25.88 -3.73
C VAL A 157 -13.76 -24.99 -2.87
N LEU A 158 -13.99 -23.69 -2.98
CA LEU A 158 -13.55 -22.71 -1.99
C LEU A 158 -14.73 -22.44 -1.05
N ASP A 159 -14.65 -22.90 0.20
CA ASP A 159 -15.65 -22.62 1.23
C ASP A 159 -15.35 -21.31 1.92
N VAL A 160 -16.27 -20.37 1.85
CA VAL A 160 -16.14 -19.01 2.41
C VAL A 160 -17.09 -18.84 3.57
N VAL A 161 -16.53 -18.75 4.78
CA VAL A 161 -17.30 -18.73 6.03
C VAL A 161 -16.94 -17.52 6.91
N VAL A 162 -17.94 -17.00 7.62
CA VAL A 162 -17.74 -15.98 8.66
C VAL A 162 -18.07 -16.55 10.04
N THR A 163 -17.07 -16.63 10.89
CA THR A 163 -17.21 -17.16 12.25
C THR A 163 -17.06 -16.05 13.29
N THR A 164 -17.99 -16.00 14.25
CA THR A 164 -17.95 -15.07 15.39
C THR A 164 -17.89 -15.86 16.71
N PRO A 165 -16.72 -15.94 17.38
CA PRO A 165 -16.59 -16.66 18.65
C PRO A 165 -17.40 -16.02 19.77
N GLU A 166 -18.02 -16.81 20.63
CA GLU A 166 -18.70 -16.36 21.85
C GLU A 166 -17.72 -15.92 22.94
N VAL A 167 -18.02 -14.79 23.62
CA VAL A 167 -17.16 -14.22 24.68
C VAL A 167 -17.89 -14.13 26.01
N LYS A 168 -17.43 -14.85 27.03
CA LYS A 168 -17.92 -14.73 28.42
C LYS A 168 -17.12 -13.65 29.19
N SER A 169 -17.80 -12.71 29.89
CA SER A 169 -17.13 -11.66 30.68
C SER A 169 -17.95 -11.13 31.88
N ILE A 170 -17.27 -10.56 32.91
CA ILE A 170 -17.74 -10.17 34.24
C ILE A 170 -18.59 -8.87 34.25
N TYR A 171 -19.72 -8.84 34.98
CA TYR A 171 -20.91 -7.99 34.81
C TYR A 171 -20.82 -6.51 35.21
N ILE A 172 -20.16 -6.08 36.25
CA ILE A 172 -20.30 -4.73 36.83
C ILE A 172 -19.37 -3.67 36.21
N VAL A 173 -18.13 -3.99 35.90
CA VAL A 173 -17.19 -3.11 35.16
C VAL A 173 -17.65 -2.91 33.71
N ARG A 174 -18.42 -3.85 33.21
CA ARG A 174 -19.04 -3.87 31.90
C ARG A 174 -20.08 -2.75 31.74
N LYS A 175 -20.96 -2.56 32.71
CA LYS A 175 -22.09 -1.58 32.61
C LYS A 175 -21.65 -0.12 32.52
N TYR A 176 -20.64 0.29 33.29
CA TYR A 176 -20.11 1.67 33.22
C TYR A 176 -19.29 1.93 31.93
N LYS A 177 -18.47 0.97 31.54
CA LYS A 177 -17.75 1.04 30.25
C LYS A 177 -18.72 0.99 29.06
N GLU A 178 -19.80 0.23 29.17
CA GLU A 178 -20.84 0.14 28.13
C GLU A 178 -21.63 1.43 28.00
N LEU A 179 -22.00 2.10 29.12
CA LEU A 179 -22.70 3.37 29.09
C LEU A 179 -21.85 4.48 28.44
N ARG A 180 -20.57 4.59 28.85
CA ARG A 180 -19.63 5.55 28.26
C ARG A 180 -19.38 5.24 26.77
N LYS A 181 -19.31 3.97 26.41
CA LYS A 181 -19.17 3.48 25.04
C LYS A 181 -20.44 3.76 24.22
N TYR A 182 -21.62 3.61 24.83
CA TYR A 182 -22.90 3.92 24.23
C TYR A 182 -23.03 5.42 23.90
N PHE A 183 -22.76 6.33 24.84
CA PHE A 183 -22.80 7.78 24.58
C PHE A 183 -21.76 8.22 23.54
N ARG A 184 -20.55 7.63 23.58
CA ARG A 184 -19.53 7.88 22.56
C ARG A 184 -19.97 7.40 21.18
N LYS A 185 -20.63 6.24 21.10
CA LYS A 185 -21.21 5.67 19.88
C LYS A 185 -22.36 6.53 19.36
N GLN A 186 -23.25 7.00 20.22
CA GLN A 186 -24.36 7.89 19.84
C GLN A 186 -23.84 9.23 19.29
N SER A 187 -22.90 9.87 19.96
CA SER A 187 -22.26 11.10 19.48
C SER A 187 -21.55 10.90 18.15
N PHE A 188 -20.90 9.75 17.93
CA PHE A 188 -20.29 9.40 16.65
C PHE A 188 -21.36 9.20 15.58
N ASN A 189 -22.40 8.43 15.86
CA ASN A 189 -23.49 8.15 14.91
C ASN A 189 -24.24 9.43 14.51
N THR A 190 -24.50 10.35 15.46
CA THR A 190 -25.14 11.63 15.17
C THR A 190 -24.28 12.49 14.24
N ARG A 191 -22.97 12.55 14.49
CA ARG A 191 -22.04 13.26 13.59
C ARG A 191 -21.98 12.63 12.20
N GLN A 192 -21.96 11.32 12.12
CA GLN A 192 -22.00 10.58 10.85
C GLN A 192 -23.32 10.79 10.12
N PHE A 193 -24.44 10.80 10.86
CA PHE A 193 -25.76 11.09 10.27
C PHE A 193 -25.81 12.49 9.67
N ILE A 194 -25.39 13.52 10.42
CA ILE A 194 -25.37 14.91 9.93
C ILE A 194 -24.46 15.02 8.70
N PHE A 195 -23.27 14.44 8.75
CA PHE A 195 -22.34 14.42 7.62
C PHE A 195 -22.98 13.81 6.37
N LYS A 196 -23.58 12.62 6.51
CA LYS A 196 -24.25 11.92 5.41
C LYS A 196 -25.48 12.65 4.90
N ALA A 197 -26.24 13.30 5.80
CA ALA A 197 -27.42 14.08 5.42
C ALA A 197 -27.02 15.27 4.54
N ILE A 198 -26.02 16.05 4.96
CA ILE A 198 -25.51 17.18 4.18
C ILE A 198 -24.98 16.69 2.83
N PHE A 199 -24.14 15.66 2.85
CA PHE A 199 -23.58 15.09 1.62
C PHE A 199 -24.66 14.62 0.65
N ASN A 200 -25.64 13.84 1.12
CA ASN A 200 -26.69 13.28 0.25
C ASN A 200 -27.62 14.37 -0.29
N THR A 201 -27.98 15.35 0.54
CA THR A 201 -28.79 16.50 0.12
C THR A 201 -28.05 17.28 -0.97
N THR A 202 -26.78 17.63 -0.74
CA THR A 202 -25.98 18.35 -1.73
C THR A 202 -25.81 17.54 -3.01
N LYS A 203 -25.49 16.26 -2.89
CA LYS A 203 -25.38 15.34 -4.04
C LYS A 203 -26.67 15.29 -4.87
N PHE A 204 -27.83 15.29 -4.22
CA PHE A 204 -29.13 15.29 -4.90
C PHE A 204 -29.36 16.56 -5.74
N TYR A 205 -28.96 17.72 -5.24
CA TYR A 205 -29.06 18.97 -6.01
C TYR A 205 -27.99 19.11 -7.11
N HIS A 206 -26.94 18.29 -7.11
CA HIS A 206 -25.82 18.36 -8.06
C HIS A 206 -25.67 17.04 -8.85
N LEU A 207 -26.77 16.50 -9.39
CA LEU A 207 -26.75 15.21 -10.12
C LEU A 207 -25.98 15.25 -11.44
N LYS A 208 -26.01 16.39 -12.13
CA LYS A 208 -25.27 16.59 -13.37
C LYS A 208 -23.81 16.91 -13.06
N LYS A 209 -22.91 16.54 -13.99
CA LYS A 209 -21.51 16.92 -13.91
C LYS A 209 -21.40 18.45 -14.06
N GLY A 210 -20.74 19.07 -13.11
CA GLY A 210 -20.45 20.51 -13.09
C GLY A 210 -18.96 20.79 -13.34
N ASN A 211 -18.44 21.78 -12.63
CA ASN A 211 -17.07 22.26 -12.78
C ASN A 211 -16.35 22.44 -11.43
N THR A 212 -16.77 21.75 -10.38
CA THR A 212 -16.19 21.93 -9.05
C THR A 212 -15.07 20.91 -8.80
N VAL A 213 -13.92 21.41 -8.38
CA VAL A 213 -12.73 20.63 -7.98
C VAL A 213 -12.48 20.83 -6.50
N LEU A 214 -12.28 19.75 -5.77
CA LEU A 214 -11.96 19.74 -4.34
C LEU A 214 -10.61 19.06 -4.11
N PHE A 215 -9.67 19.75 -3.48
CA PHE A 215 -8.48 19.16 -2.87
C PHE A 215 -8.71 18.99 -1.38
N THR A 216 -8.57 17.76 -0.86
CA THR A 216 -8.81 17.49 0.57
C THR A 216 -7.81 16.48 1.13
N SER A 217 -7.28 16.78 2.31
CA SER A 217 -6.34 15.91 3.03
C SER A 217 -6.57 15.96 4.54
N ASP A 218 -6.33 14.82 5.19
CA ASP A 218 -6.29 14.68 6.66
C ASP A 218 -4.85 14.58 7.19
N SER A 219 -3.84 14.81 6.35
CA SER A 219 -2.41 14.67 6.69
C SER A 219 -1.56 15.89 6.29
N ARG A 220 -2.16 16.96 5.80
CA ARG A 220 -1.43 18.21 5.51
C ARG A 220 -2.26 19.47 5.76
N PRO A 221 -1.64 20.53 6.30
CA PRO A 221 -2.36 21.77 6.67
C PRO A 221 -2.62 22.71 5.49
N THR A 222 -1.87 22.58 4.39
CA THR A 222 -1.88 23.50 3.26
C THR A 222 -1.79 22.76 1.93
N MET A 223 -1.99 23.49 0.83
CA MET A 223 -1.69 23.03 -0.53
C MET A 223 -0.19 22.78 -0.64
N SER A 224 0.23 21.52 -0.72
CA SER A 224 1.64 21.12 -0.81
C SER A 224 1.78 19.73 -1.40
N GLY A 225 3.02 19.28 -1.68
CA GLY A 225 3.29 17.98 -2.28
C GLY A 225 2.58 17.81 -3.63
N ASN A 226 2.05 16.63 -3.92
CA ASN A 226 1.39 16.38 -5.22
C ASN A 226 0.28 17.39 -5.56
N PHE A 227 -0.46 17.87 -4.57
CA PHE A 227 -1.53 18.82 -4.80
C PHE A 227 -1.04 20.15 -5.35
N GLU A 228 0.08 20.65 -4.84
CA GLU A 228 0.67 21.91 -5.29
C GLU A 228 1.08 21.86 -6.77
N TYR A 229 1.76 20.78 -7.16
CA TYR A 229 2.18 20.58 -8.55
C TYR A 229 0.98 20.44 -9.50
N ILE A 230 -0.05 19.68 -9.10
CA ILE A 230 -1.30 19.56 -9.89
C ILE A 230 -1.99 20.91 -10.00
N TYR A 231 -2.11 21.64 -8.89
CA TYR A 231 -2.76 22.95 -8.87
C TYR A 231 -2.02 23.98 -9.74
N ASN A 232 -0.69 24.04 -9.62
CA ASN A 232 0.13 24.94 -10.45
C ASN A 232 0.00 24.61 -11.94
N GLU A 233 -0.06 23.32 -12.29
CA GLU A 233 -0.29 22.90 -13.67
C GLU A 233 -1.71 23.27 -14.15
N MET A 234 -2.73 23.17 -13.30
CA MET A 234 -4.07 23.65 -13.62
C MET A 234 -4.08 25.16 -13.88
N LEU A 235 -3.34 25.96 -13.10
CA LEU A 235 -3.18 27.40 -13.33
C LEU A 235 -2.46 27.68 -14.66
N ARG A 236 -1.37 26.95 -14.94
CA ARG A 236 -0.62 27.09 -16.20
C ARG A 236 -1.50 26.85 -17.43
N GLN A 237 -2.47 25.92 -17.33
CA GLN A 237 -3.44 25.63 -18.38
C GLN A 237 -4.70 26.50 -18.31
N ASN A 238 -4.77 27.54 -17.47
CA ASN A 238 -5.93 28.40 -17.22
C ASN A 238 -7.21 27.63 -16.84
N LEU A 239 -7.10 26.48 -16.19
CA LEU A 239 -8.24 25.68 -15.77
C LEU A 239 -8.97 26.28 -14.56
N ASP A 240 -8.32 27.17 -13.80
CA ASP A 240 -8.91 28.00 -12.74
C ASP A 240 -10.03 28.93 -13.26
N LYS A 241 -9.99 29.30 -14.53
CA LYS A 241 -11.08 30.08 -15.18
C LYS A 241 -12.29 29.22 -15.54
N LYS A 242 -12.12 27.92 -15.67
CA LYS A 242 -13.15 26.94 -16.04
C LYS A 242 -13.72 26.20 -14.85
N TYR A 243 -12.89 25.94 -13.86
CA TYR A 243 -13.22 25.12 -12.69
C TYR A 243 -13.22 25.93 -11.39
N ASP A 244 -14.23 25.71 -10.56
CA ASP A 244 -14.38 26.28 -9.22
C ASP A 244 -13.58 25.40 -8.23
N ILE A 245 -12.38 25.86 -7.83
CA ILE A 245 -11.41 25.09 -7.07
C ILE A 245 -11.53 25.40 -5.58
N HIS A 246 -11.74 24.36 -4.77
CA HIS A 246 -11.85 24.43 -3.32
C HIS A 246 -10.81 23.57 -2.63
N THR A 247 -10.49 23.95 -1.39
CA THR A 247 -9.56 23.21 -0.53
C THR A 247 -10.15 22.99 0.86
N VAL A 248 -9.98 21.79 1.42
CA VAL A 248 -10.31 21.48 2.83
C VAL A 248 -9.22 20.59 3.40
N PHE A 249 -8.37 21.14 4.24
CA PHE A 249 -7.20 20.48 4.79
C PHE A 249 -7.27 20.31 6.30
N LYS A 250 -6.53 19.33 6.82
CA LYS A 250 -6.32 19.09 8.23
C LYS A 250 -4.91 18.55 8.45
N ALA A 251 -4.17 19.14 9.39
CA ALA A 251 -2.75 18.84 9.58
C ALA A 251 -2.47 17.38 9.94
N ASN A 252 -3.30 16.79 10.80
CA ASN A 252 -3.17 15.39 11.22
C ASN A 252 -4.51 14.69 11.29
N ILE A 253 -4.53 13.40 11.01
CA ILE A 253 -5.73 12.57 11.05
C ILE A 253 -6.41 12.56 12.45
N THR A 254 -5.63 12.71 13.49
CA THR A 254 -6.10 12.75 14.89
C THR A 254 -6.73 14.09 15.29
N ASP A 255 -6.46 15.16 14.56
CA ASP A 255 -6.93 16.50 14.87
C ASP A 255 -8.45 16.60 14.65
N ARG A 256 -9.07 17.51 15.41
CA ARG A 256 -10.48 17.83 15.22
C ARG A 256 -10.63 18.90 14.14
N ARG A 257 -11.51 18.67 13.18
CA ARG A 257 -11.88 19.70 12.20
C ARG A 257 -12.55 20.89 12.88
N GLY A 258 -12.30 22.08 12.38
CA GLY A 258 -13.02 23.31 12.76
C GLY A 258 -14.53 23.15 12.53
N ILE A 259 -15.31 23.97 13.20
CA ILE A 259 -16.80 23.92 13.10
C ILE A 259 -17.23 24.14 11.65
N ILE A 260 -16.67 25.12 10.96
CA ILE A 260 -17.00 25.44 9.55
C ILE A 260 -16.72 24.22 8.65
N ASP A 261 -15.56 23.59 8.79
CA ASP A 261 -15.17 22.47 7.93
C ASP A 261 -15.97 21.20 8.19
N LYS A 262 -16.57 21.04 9.37
CA LYS A 262 -17.51 19.92 9.63
C LYS A 262 -18.76 19.97 8.73
N PHE A 263 -19.16 21.15 8.29
CA PHE A 263 -20.30 21.35 7.37
C PHE A 263 -19.82 21.56 5.93
N ARG A 264 -18.72 22.28 5.74
CA ARG A 264 -18.17 22.60 4.42
C ARG A 264 -17.66 21.35 3.70
N LEU A 265 -16.99 20.42 4.40
CA LEU A 265 -16.46 19.22 3.75
C LEU A 265 -17.57 18.33 3.17
N PRO A 266 -18.61 17.88 3.90
CA PRO A 266 -19.67 17.06 3.30
C PRO A 266 -20.44 17.79 2.19
N TYR A 267 -20.62 19.11 2.31
CA TYR A 267 -21.19 19.94 1.24
C TYR A 267 -20.34 19.86 -0.02
N LEU A 268 -19.04 20.16 0.08
CA LEU A 268 -18.12 20.12 -1.06
C LEU A 268 -17.97 18.73 -1.65
N LEU A 269 -17.90 17.67 -0.82
CA LEU A 269 -17.87 16.29 -1.30
C LEU A 269 -19.13 15.93 -2.10
N GLY A 270 -20.31 16.44 -1.72
CA GLY A 270 -21.54 16.24 -2.48
C GLY A 270 -21.60 17.02 -3.78
N LYS A 271 -21.01 18.24 -3.80
CA LYS A 271 -21.00 19.16 -4.95
C LYS A 271 -19.91 18.80 -5.97
N ALA A 272 -18.68 18.54 -5.51
CA ALA A 272 -17.50 18.42 -6.37
C ALA A 272 -17.62 17.32 -7.42
N ASP A 273 -17.07 17.58 -8.58
CA ASP A 273 -16.98 16.63 -9.71
C ASP A 273 -15.65 15.89 -9.72
N TYR A 274 -14.61 16.56 -9.25
CA TYR A 274 -13.27 16.01 -9.09
C TYR A 274 -12.81 16.21 -7.65
N ILE A 275 -12.46 15.13 -6.97
CA ILE A 275 -12.05 15.13 -5.57
C ILE A 275 -10.66 14.52 -5.48
N PHE A 276 -9.67 15.34 -5.21
CA PHE A 276 -8.30 14.91 -5.03
C PHE A 276 -8.02 14.59 -3.56
N VAL A 277 -7.43 13.42 -3.33
CA VAL A 277 -6.92 12.97 -2.03
C VAL A 277 -5.50 12.43 -2.18
N ASP A 278 -4.67 12.60 -1.16
CA ASP A 278 -3.25 12.26 -1.21
C ASP A 278 -2.81 11.26 -0.12
N ASP A 279 -3.73 10.88 0.74
CA ASP A 279 -3.49 9.95 1.84
C ASP A 279 -4.80 9.29 2.28
N PHE A 280 -4.75 8.55 3.38
CA PHE A 280 -5.91 7.97 4.03
C PHE A 280 -6.90 9.05 4.51
N HIS A 281 -8.12 9.02 3.99
CA HIS A 281 -9.15 10.03 4.29
C HIS A 281 -10.47 9.36 4.74
N PRO A 282 -10.64 9.02 6.04
CA PRO A 282 -11.69 8.14 6.50
C PRO A 282 -13.12 8.60 6.20
N LEU A 283 -13.37 9.92 6.11
CA LEU A 283 -14.73 10.43 5.89
C LEU A 283 -15.24 10.13 4.46
N ILE A 284 -14.38 10.11 3.44
CA ILE A 284 -14.82 9.83 2.07
C ILE A 284 -15.30 8.38 1.90
N TYR A 285 -14.80 7.45 2.71
CA TYR A 285 -15.21 6.04 2.62
C TYR A 285 -16.59 5.78 3.22
N THR A 286 -17.16 6.74 3.94
CA THR A 286 -18.46 6.60 4.60
C THR A 286 -19.65 6.96 3.72
N VAL A 287 -19.42 7.47 2.52
CA VAL A 287 -20.44 7.97 1.59
C VAL A 287 -20.32 7.29 0.22
N ARG A 288 -21.42 7.32 -0.54
CA ARG A 288 -21.44 6.84 -1.93
C ARG A 288 -21.51 8.01 -2.89
N PHE A 289 -20.47 8.19 -3.67
CA PHE A 289 -20.37 9.21 -4.69
C PHE A 289 -21.32 8.91 -5.87
N ARG A 290 -21.70 9.95 -6.64
CA ARG A 290 -22.42 9.75 -7.89
C ARG A 290 -21.47 9.21 -8.98
N ARG A 291 -21.98 8.52 -9.98
CA ARG A 291 -21.16 7.92 -11.05
C ARG A 291 -20.35 8.93 -11.86
N SER A 292 -20.78 10.19 -11.88
CA SER A 292 -20.11 11.29 -12.60
C SER A 292 -19.00 11.96 -11.78
N GLN A 293 -18.83 11.64 -10.50
CA GLN A 293 -17.75 12.16 -9.67
C GLN A 293 -16.50 11.31 -9.83
N GLU A 294 -15.36 11.98 -9.95
CA GLU A 294 -14.05 11.36 -9.92
C GLU A 294 -13.43 11.54 -8.52
N VAL A 295 -13.15 10.45 -7.83
CA VAL A 295 -12.40 10.45 -6.57
C VAL A 295 -11.00 9.94 -6.87
N ILE A 296 -10.04 10.84 -6.79
CA ILE A 296 -8.70 10.70 -7.37
C ILE A 296 -7.68 10.59 -6.24
N GLN A 297 -7.00 9.44 -6.15
CA GLN A 297 -5.90 9.24 -5.21
C GLN A 297 -4.57 9.54 -5.90
N VAL A 298 -3.80 10.47 -5.34
CA VAL A 298 -2.45 10.81 -5.84
C VAL A 298 -1.35 10.34 -4.90
N TRP A 299 -1.71 9.72 -3.80
CA TRP A 299 -0.85 9.15 -2.77
C TRP A 299 0.33 10.07 -2.39
N HIS A 300 1.18 9.61 -1.47
CA HIS A 300 2.33 10.38 -0.99
C HIS A 300 3.68 9.65 -1.21
N ALA A 301 3.67 8.41 -1.70
CA ALA A 301 4.89 7.67 -2.06
C ALA A 301 5.00 7.56 -3.59
N VAL A 302 6.22 7.55 -4.10
CA VAL A 302 6.48 7.41 -5.54
C VAL A 302 6.15 6.00 -5.98
N GLY A 303 6.70 4.99 -5.32
CA GLY A 303 6.49 3.59 -5.67
C GLY A 303 5.93 2.73 -4.53
N ALA A 304 5.60 1.50 -4.84
CA ALA A 304 5.06 0.52 -3.92
C ALA A 304 6.19 -0.23 -3.19
N PHE A 305 6.66 0.32 -2.07
CA PHE A 305 7.72 -0.30 -1.26
C PHE A 305 7.16 -1.15 -0.13
N LYS A 306 6.51 -0.51 0.85
CA LYS A 306 5.87 -1.18 1.99
C LYS A 306 4.41 -1.46 1.69
N THR A 307 3.91 -2.60 2.17
CA THR A 307 2.49 -2.93 2.01
C THR A 307 1.59 -1.92 2.73
N VAL A 308 0.53 -1.49 2.07
CA VAL A 308 -0.46 -0.54 2.57
C VAL A 308 -1.88 -1.03 2.28
N GLY A 309 -2.88 -0.40 2.88
CA GLY A 309 -4.28 -0.68 2.61
C GLY A 309 -4.63 -2.18 2.73
N PHE A 310 -5.35 -2.71 1.76
CA PHE A 310 -5.79 -4.11 1.75
C PHE A 310 -4.66 -5.13 1.64
N SER A 311 -3.49 -4.77 1.14
CA SER A 311 -2.31 -5.65 1.15
C SER A 311 -1.88 -6.04 2.57
N ARG A 312 -2.36 -5.33 3.60
CA ARG A 312 -2.13 -5.61 5.02
C ARG A 312 -3.30 -6.32 5.72
N THR A 313 -4.32 -6.74 4.99
CA THR A 313 -5.45 -7.48 5.56
C THR A 313 -4.96 -8.78 6.22
N GLY A 314 -5.44 -9.04 7.44
CA GLY A 314 -4.94 -10.17 8.27
C GLY A 314 -3.71 -9.84 9.12
N LYS A 315 -2.98 -8.76 8.86
CA LYS A 315 -1.83 -8.33 9.66
C LYS A 315 -2.24 -7.30 10.73
N LYS A 316 -1.41 -7.16 11.77
CA LYS A 316 -1.65 -6.18 12.86
C LYS A 316 -1.74 -4.76 12.28
N GLY A 317 -2.88 -4.09 12.52
CA GLY A 317 -3.14 -2.73 12.02
C GLY A 317 -3.60 -2.66 10.55
N GLY A 318 -3.73 -3.78 9.86
CA GLY A 318 -4.35 -3.84 8.53
C GLY A 318 -5.87 -3.65 8.60
N PRO A 319 -6.53 -3.30 7.48
CA PRO A 319 -7.98 -3.17 7.42
C PRO A 319 -8.66 -4.54 7.57
N PHE A 320 -9.94 -4.52 7.96
CA PHE A 320 -10.79 -5.69 7.86
C PHE A 320 -11.13 -5.97 6.38
N ILE A 321 -11.39 -7.24 6.04
CA ILE A 321 -11.71 -7.63 4.66
C ILE A 321 -12.97 -6.93 4.12
N ASP A 322 -13.94 -6.64 4.99
CA ASP A 322 -15.18 -5.92 4.67
C ASP A 322 -15.07 -4.39 4.82
N SER A 323 -13.86 -3.86 5.03
CA SER A 323 -13.65 -2.42 5.16
C SER A 323 -14.04 -1.68 3.88
N LEU A 324 -14.64 -0.50 4.03
CA LEU A 324 -14.90 0.43 2.94
C LEU A 324 -13.71 1.37 2.64
N ASN A 325 -12.63 1.25 3.41
CA ASN A 325 -11.44 2.08 3.23
C ASN A 325 -10.91 1.94 1.81
N HIS A 326 -10.48 3.04 1.22
CA HIS A 326 -9.89 3.14 -0.12
C HIS A 326 -10.82 2.79 -1.30
N ARG A 327 -11.90 2.04 -1.11
CA ARG A 327 -12.78 1.55 -2.20
C ARG A 327 -13.56 2.64 -2.96
N SER A 328 -13.48 3.88 -2.49
CA SER A 328 -14.17 5.01 -3.13
C SER A 328 -13.40 5.62 -4.30
N TYR A 329 -12.14 5.22 -4.54
CA TYR A 329 -11.33 5.81 -5.60
C TYR A 329 -11.80 5.35 -6.97
N THR A 330 -12.03 6.31 -7.87
CA THR A 330 -12.33 6.04 -9.28
C THR A 330 -11.04 5.97 -10.10
N LYS A 331 -10.00 6.68 -9.65
CA LYS A 331 -8.66 6.66 -10.24
C LYS A 331 -7.60 6.76 -9.14
N ALA A 332 -6.47 6.12 -9.38
CA ALA A 332 -5.22 6.32 -8.63
C ALA A 332 -4.09 6.59 -9.63
N TYR A 333 -3.23 7.56 -9.33
CA TYR A 333 -2.10 7.90 -10.19
C TYR A 333 -0.80 7.42 -9.57
N VAL A 334 0.03 6.76 -10.37
CA VAL A 334 1.26 6.08 -9.93
C VAL A 334 2.43 6.40 -10.86
N SER A 335 3.64 6.06 -10.42
CA SER A 335 4.87 6.36 -11.15
C SER A 335 5.08 5.47 -12.36
N SER A 336 4.84 4.18 -12.23
CA SER A 336 5.19 3.16 -13.23
C SER A 336 4.09 2.11 -13.40
N GLU A 337 4.13 1.38 -14.50
CA GLU A 337 3.27 0.21 -14.72
C GLU A 337 3.48 -0.87 -13.66
N THR A 338 4.70 -1.01 -13.16
CA THR A 338 5.03 -1.99 -12.10
C THR A 338 4.29 -1.74 -10.80
N ASP A 339 3.85 -0.50 -10.55
CA ASP A 339 3.08 -0.11 -9.37
C ASP A 339 1.58 -0.42 -9.48
N ILE A 340 1.06 -0.63 -10.70
CA ILE A 340 -0.39 -0.80 -10.95
C ILE A 340 -0.99 -1.93 -10.11
N PRO A 341 -0.48 -3.18 -10.15
CA PRO A 341 -1.09 -4.28 -9.41
C PRO A 341 -1.03 -4.07 -7.89
N PHE A 342 0.06 -3.47 -7.39
CA PHE A 342 0.24 -3.22 -5.96
C PHE A 342 -0.74 -2.17 -5.43
N TYR A 343 -0.91 -1.05 -6.12
CA TYR A 343 -1.86 -0.02 -5.70
C TYR A 343 -3.32 -0.40 -5.96
N ALA A 344 -3.60 -1.20 -7.00
CA ALA A 344 -4.93 -1.77 -7.19
C ALA A 344 -5.32 -2.69 -6.04
N GLU A 345 -4.41 -3.57 -5.59
CA GLU A 345 -4.59 -4.41 -4.41
C GLU A 345 -4.73 -3.55 -3.14
N ALA A 346 -3.79 -2.63 -2.91
CA ALA A 346 -3.76 -1.78 -1.73
C ALA A 346 -5.07 -0.99 -1.52
N PHE A 347 -5.61 -0.46 -2.59
CA PHE A 347 -6.83 0.36 -2.55
C PHE A 347 -8.12 -0.43 -2.79
N GLY A 348 -8.02 -1.71 -3.13
CA GLY A 348 -9.19 -2.52 -3.45
C GLY A 348 -9.98 -1.98 -4.64
N ILE A 349 -9.29 -1.56 -5.70
CA ILE A 349 -9.84 -1.04 -6.95
C ILE A 349 -9.34 -1.87 -8.14
N LYS A 350 -9.97 -1.69 -9.31
CA LYS A 350 -9.54 -2.40 -10.53
C LYS A 350 -8.25 -1.80 -11.08
N GLU A 351 -7.35 -2.62 -11.61
CA GLU A 351 -6.07 -2.18 -12.20
C GLU A 351 -6.25 -1.11 -13.29
N LYS A 352 -7.28 -1.21 -14.13
CA LYS A 352 -7.60 -0.20 -15.15
C LYS A 352 -7.89 1.20 -14.59
N ASN A 353 -8.14 1.32 -13.28
CA ASN A 353 -8.35 2.58 -12.59
C ASN A 353 -7.05 3.15 -12.00
N VAL A 354 -5.94 2.41 -12.11
CA VAL A 354 -4.60 2.86 -11.71
C VAL A 354 -3.85 3.31 -12.95
N VAL A 355 -3.43 4.56 -12.99
CA VAL A 355 -2.90 5.20 -14.22
C VAL A 355 -1.45 5.62 -14.01
N PRO A 356 -0.49 5.11 -14.79
CA PRO A 356 0.94 5.41 -14.62
C PRO A 356 1.33 6.69 -15.38
N THR A 357 1.06 7.86 -14.80
CA THR A 357 1.39 9.17 -15.37
C THR A 357 2.70 9.75 -14.85
N GLY A 358 3.31 9.12 -13.86
CA GLY A 358 4.31 9.72 -12.99
C GLY A 358 3.66 10.36 -11.76
N VAL A 359 4.48 10.75 -10.79
CA VAL A 359 4.05 11.39 -9.55
C VAL A 359 4.35 12.89 -9.61
N PRO A 360 3.33 13.77 -9.51
CA PRO A 360 3.49 15.22 -9.75
C PRO A 360 4.63 15.89 -8.97
N ARG A 361 4.79 15.60 -7.69
CA ARG A 361 5.83 16.21 -6.85
C ARG A 361 7.26 15.83 -7.24
N THR A 362 7.43 14.82 -8.10
CA THR A 362 8.75 14.45 -8.61
C THR A 362 9.16 15.26 -9.84
N ASP A 363 8.28 16.06 -10.42
CA ASP A 363 8.59 16.85 -11.61
C ASP A 363 9.78 17.78 -11.38
N VAL A 364 9.92 18.37 -10.19
CA VAL A 364 11.05 19.24 -9.82
C VAL A 364 12.41 18.55 -9.85
N LEU A 365 12.44 17.22 -9.67
CA LEU A 365 13.69 16.44 -9.67
C LEU A 365 14.30 16.34 -11.08
N PHE A 366 13.52 16.62 -12.11
CA PHE A 366 13.92 16.61 -13.53
C PHE A 366 14.06 18.02 -14.11
N ASP A 367 13.91 19.07 -13.30
CA ASP A 367 14.13 20.46 -13.73
C ASP A 367 15.64 20.76 -13.77
N GLU A 368 16.17 21.11 -14.92
CA GLU A 368 17.61 21.39 -15.10
C GLU A 368 18.08 22.68 -14.42
N ALA A 369 17.20 23.64 -14.23
CA ALA A 369 17.54 24.94 -13.61
C ALA A 369 17.50 24.92 -12.08
N TYR A 370 16.60 24.11 -11.51
CA TYR A 370 16.34 24.03 -10.07
C TYR A 370 17.58 23.62 -9.22
N PRO A 371 18.42 22.65 -9.64
CA PRO A 371 19.58 22.22 -8.87
C PRO A 371 20.58 23.33 -8.56
N THR A 372 20.80 24.25 -9.47
CA THR A 372 21.77 25.35 -9.31
C THR A 372 21.29 26.35 -8.27
N GLN A 373 20.01 26.71 -8.33
CA GLN A 373 19.39 27.63 -7.37
C GLN A 373 19.41 27.03 -5.96
N ILE A 374 18.89 25.80 -5.82
CA ILE A 374 18.80 25.12 -4.51
C ILE A 374 20.17 24.88 -3.90
N LYS A 375 21.18 24.51 -4.69
CA LYS A 375 22.53 24.33 -4.17
C LYS A 375 23.05 25.62 -3.52
N GLN A 376 22.86 26.76 -4.17
CA GLN A 376 23.28 28.04 -3.60
C GLN A 376 22.52 28.39 -2.32
N GLU A 377 21.20 28.24 -2.34
CA GLU A 377 20.34 28.49 -1.17
C GLU A 377 20.74 27.60 0.02
N MET A 378 20.99 26.31 -0.24
CA MET A 378 21.41 25.36 0.80
C MET A 378 22.82 25.61 1.30
N GLU A 379 23.78 26.08 0.47
CA GLU A 379 25.12 26.49 0.88
C GLU A 379 25.07 27.75 1.75
N ASP A 380 24.13 28.66 1.51
CA ASP A 380 23.94 29.87 2.33
C ASP A 380 23.27 29.52 3.68
N GLU A 381 22.30 28.58 3.69
CA GLU A 381 21.63 28.15 4.92
C GLU A 381 22.47 27.19 5.75
N LEU A 382 23.26 26.33 5.11
CA LEU A 382 24.17 25.36 5.72
C LEU A 382 25.61 25.57 5.24
N PRO A 383 26.32 26.62 5.67
CA PRO A 383 27.68 26.94 5.18
C PRO A 383 28.70 25.81 5.36
N ILE A 384 28.43 24.89 6.29
CA ILE A 384 29.26 23.73 6.60
C ILE A 384 29.39 22.74 5.41
N ILE A 385 28.45 22.71 4.47
CA ILE A 385 28.47 21.78 3.32
C ILE A 385 29.38 22.27 2.19
N LYS A 386 29.76 23.53 2.19
CA LYS A 386 30.48 24.15 1.07
C LYS A 386 31.82 23.47 0.81
N GLY A 387 31.95 22.92 -0.39
CA GLY A 387 33.16 22.21 -0.83
C GLY A 387 33.39 20.86 -0.14
N LYS A 388 32.40 20.28 0.53
CA LYS A 388 32.49 18.97 1.18
C LYS A 388 31.63 17.94 0.50
N LYS A 389 31.99 16.66 0.68
CA LYS A 389 31.14 15.50 0.36
C LYS A 389 29.98 15.46 1.34
N VAL A 390 28.76 15.56 0.86
CA VAL A 390 27.54 15.57 1.68
C VAL A 390 26.94 14.17 1.75
N ILE A 391 26.86 13.63 2.95
CA ILE A 391 26.23 12.35 3.24
C ILE A 391 24.90 12.63 3.96
N LEU A 392 23.79 12.15 3.39
CA LEU A 392 22.48 12.23 4.04
C LEU A 392 22.18 10.92 4.77
N PHE A 393 22.02 11.00 6.09
CA PHE A 393 21.58 9.89 6.92
C PHE A 393 20.08 10.05 7.24
N ALA A 394 19.24 9.31 6.52
CA ALA A 394 17.78 9.46 6.55
C ALA A 394 17.07 8.13 6.82
N PRO A 395 17.10 7.60 8.06
CA PRO A 395 16.51 6.33 8.40
C PRO A 395 14.99 6.45 8.70
N THR A 396 14.31 5.31 8.67
CA THR A 396 12.94 5.17 9.18
C THR A 396 12.96 5.07 10.72
N PHE A 397 11.91 5.61 11.36
CA PHE A 397 11.73 5.45 12.80
C PHE A 397 11.41 4.00 13.20
N ARG A 398 11.71 3.66 14.44
CA ARG A 398 11.30 2.42 15.12
C ARG A 398 10.14 2.69 16.05
N GLY A 399 9.36 1.66 16.38
CA GLY A 399 8.15 1.76 17.19
C GLY A 399 6.85 1.73 16.38
N SER A 400 5.71 1.71 17.07
CA SER A 400 4.38 1.47 16.47
C SER A 400 3.62 2.74 16.03
N GLY A 401 4.31 3.87 15.86
CA GLY A 401 3.74 5.14 15.40
C GLY A 401 4.02 6.31 16.33
N HIS A 402 3.27 7.41 16.21
CA HIS A 402 3.49 8.69 16.89
C HIS A 402 3.83 8.61 18.40
N GLY A 403 3.26 7.62 19.11
CA GLY A 403 3.45 7.50 20.56
C GLY A 403 4.81 6.95 20.97
N THR A 404 5.41 6.11 20.16
CA THR A 404 6.60 5.29 20.47
C THR A 404 7.72 5.44 19.45
N ALA A 405 7.59 6.37 18.49
CA ALA A 405 8.56 6.59 17.44
C ALA A 405 9.91 7.07 18.02
N HIS A 406 10.98 6.34 17.74
CA HIS A 406 12.35 6.63 18.15
C HIS A 406 13.35 6.13 17.12
N TYR A 407 14.60 6.55 17.24
CA TYR A 407 15.73 5.96 16.54
C TYR A 407 16.82 5.55 17.54
N PRO A 408 17.42 4.34 17.44
CA PRO A 408 18.43 3.86 18.37
C PRO A 408 19.81 4.42 18.02
N PHE A 409 20.09 5.68 18.36
CA PHE A 409 21.35 6.36 18.05
C PHE A 409 22.60 5.66 18.59
N PHE A 410 22.47 4.80 19.61
CA PHE A 410 23.56 3.98 20.11
C PHE A 410 24.07 2.93 19.09
N LYS A 411 23.35 2.72 17.97
CA LYS A 411 23.80 1.91 16.83
C LYS A 411 24.82 2.64 15.93
N ILE A 412 25.11 3.92 16.21
CA ILE A 412 26.05 4.76 15.47
C ILE A 412 27.25 5.05 16.34
N ASP A 413 28.44 4.68 15.89
CA ASP A 413 29.71 5.14 16.48
C ASP A 413 30.07 6.51 15.89
N PHE A 414 29.67 7.58 16.60
CA PHE A 414 29.89 8.96 16.16
C PHE A 414 31.36 9.35 16.09
N GLU A 415 32.21 8.75 16.93
CA GLU A 415 33.67 9.03 16.92
C GLU A 415 34.29 8.46 15.62
N ARG A 416 33.93 7.23 15.26
CA ARG A 416 34.44 6.61 14.04
C ARG A 416 33.91 7.32 12.80
N LEU A 417 32.63 7.71 12.80
CA LEU A 417 32.03 8.46 11.71
C LEU A 417 32.65 9.86 11.54
N ALA A 418 32.97 10.54 12.64
CA ALA A 418 33.65 11.83 12.61
C ALA A 418 35.06 11.72 12.01
N ARG A 419 35.84 10.69 12.39
CA ARG A 419 37.17 10.42 11.77
C ARG A 419 37.05 10.17 10.26
N TYR A 420 35.99 9.46 9.82
CA TYR A 420 35.74 9.28 8.39
C TYR A 420 35.50 10.65 7.70
N CYS A 421 34.63 11.48 8.30
CA CYS A 421 34.33 12.81 7.76
C CYS A 421 35.57 13.70 7.66
N GLU A 422 36.43 13.69 8.69
CA GLU A 422 37.69 14.41 8.69
C GLU A 422 38.63 13.97 7.58
N LYS A 423 38.84 12.64 7.46
CA LYS A 423 39.70 12.03 6.43
C LYS A 423 39.25 12.32 5.01
N ASN A 424 37.93 12.34 4.78
CA ASN A 424 37.33 12.41 3.45
C ASN A 424 36.73 13.78 3.10
N ASN A 425 37.00 14.82 3.90
CA ASN A 425 36.39 16.14 3.75
C ASN A 425 34.87 16.07 3.58
N ALA A 426 34.20 15.32 4.47
CA ALA A 426 32.77 15.03 4.38
C ALA A 426 31.99 15.67 5.54
N VAL A 427 30.68 15.78 5.34
CA VAL A 427 29.69 16.17 6.36
C VAL A 427 28.52 15.25 6.32
N VAL A 428 27.94 14.87 7.48
CA VAL A 428 26.74 14.06 7.58
C VAL A 428 25.57 14.92 8.03
N LEU A 429 24.55 14.96 7.21
CA LEU A 429 23.26 15.57 7.51
C LEU A 429 22.31 14.49 8.05
N PHE A 430 21.86 14.64 9.29
CA PHE A 430 20.91 13.72 9.90
C PHE A 430 19.47 14.21 9.69
N LYS A 431 18.68 13.47 8.93
CA LYS A 431 17.27 13.77 8.65
C LYS A 431 16.38 12.72 9.30
N MET A 432 16.02 12.92 10.56
CA MET A 432 15.11 12.02 11.25
C MET A 432 13.66 12.27 10.83
N HIS A 433 12.86 11.19 10.86
CA HIS A 433 11.42 11.31 10.61
C HIS A 433 10.77 12.21 11.67
N PRO A 434 9.79 13.08 11.32
CA PRO A 434 9.15 14.02 12.26
C PRO A 434 8.52 13.37 13.50
N PHE A 435 8.23 12.07 13.46
CA PHE A 435 7.68 11.32 14.59
C PHE A 435 8.71 10.92 15.63
N VAL A 436 10.01 10.97 15.31
CA VAL A 436 11.10 10.61 16.23
C VAL A 436 11.15 11.59 17.39
N LYS A 437 11.00 11.08 18.60
CA LYS A 437 10.93 11.88 19.83
C LYS A 437 12.28 12.09 20.52
N ASN A 438 13.14 11.08 20.46
CA ASN A 438 14.50 11.22 20.97
C ASN A 438 15.32 12.03 19.95
N ARG A 439 15.69 13.26 20.33
CA ARG A 439 16.48 14.12 19.47
C ARG A 439 17.93 13.64 19.42
N LEU A 440 18.56 13.84 18.26
CA LEU A 440 19.99 13.63 18.09
C LEU A 440 20.75 14.65 18.94
N ASN A 441 21.63 14.16 19.81
CA ASN A 441 22.55 15.02 20.60
C ASN A 441 23.94 14.97 19.96
N ILE A 442 24.31 16.03 19.25
CA ILE A 442 25.63 16.17 18.61
C ILE A 442 26.57 16.84 19.60
N ALA A 443 27.60 16.11 20.03
CA ALA A 443 28.66 16.68 20.89
C ALA A 443 29.37 17.85 20.20
N ASP A 444 29.77 18.87 20.95
CA ASP A 444 30.37 20.10 20.39
C ASP A 444 31.58 19.84 19.50
N LYS A 445 32.42 18.86 19.84
CA LYS A 445 33.58 18.45 19.03
C LYS A 445 33.21 17.88 17.66
N HIS A 446 31.96 17.41 17.49
CA HIS A 446 31.47 16.82 16.25
C HIS A 446 30.64 17.78 15.38
N LYS A 447 30.28 18.96 15.87
CA LYS A 447 29.46 19.94 15.14
C LYS A 447 30.06 20.41 13.81
N GLN A 448 31.36 20.23 13.64
CA GLN A 448 32.07 20.51 12.38
C GLN A 448 31.88 19.42 11.30
N TYR A 449 31.28 18.26 11.68
CA TYR A 449 31.05 17.11 10.78
C TYR A 449 29.58 16.72 10.67
N PHE A 450 28.76 17.04 11.69
CA PHE A 450 27.37 16.58 11.78
C PHE A 450 26.40 17.73 11.94
N VAL A 451 25.29 17.66 11.21
CA VAL A 451 24.18 18.63 11.31
C VAL A 451 22.86 17.88 11.42
N ASP A 452 22.01 18.25 12.37
CA ASP A 452 20.63 17.79 12.43
C ASP A 452 19.75 18.69 11.54
N VAL A 453 19.29 18.14 10.42
CA VAL A 453 18.38 18.80 9.46
C VAL A 453 16.97 18.23 9.55
N SER A 454 16.60 17.62 10.69
CA SER A 454 15.28 16.99 10.87
C SER A 454 14.12 17.98 10.77
N ASP A 455 14.34 19.24 11.13
CA ASP A 455 13.32 20.30 11.10
C ASP A 455 13.16 20.94 9.70
N PHE A 456 14.04 20.67 8.74
CA PHE A 456 13.86 21.08 7.36
C PHE A 456 12.58 20.44 6.78
N ARG A 457 11.70 21.25 6.25
CA ARG A 457 10.39 20.80 5.78
C ARG A 457 10.48 20.01 4.47
N GLU A 458 11.21 20.57 3.51
CA GLU A 458 11.31 20.00 2.16
C GLU A 458 12.55 19.12 2.04
N VAL A 459 12.35 17.82 2.11
CA VAL A 459 13.46 16.85 2.00
C VAL A 459 14.08 16.85 0.60
N ASN A 460 13.31 17.17 -0.43
CA ASN A 460 13.80 17.18 -1.80
C ASN A 460 14.98 18.14 -1.98
N ASP A 461 14.97 19.30 -1.33
CA ASP A 461 16.06 20.29 -1.43
C ASP A 461 17.38 19.72 -0.89
N ILE A 462 17.31 18.93 0.18
CA ILE A 462 18.48 18.24 0.74
C ILE A 462 18.99 17.17 -0.24
N LEU A 463 18.11 16.52 -1.00
CA LEU A 463 18.55 15.48 -1.95
C LEU A 463 19.42 16.04 -3.07
N PHE A 464 19.17 17.27 -3.52
CA PHE A 464 19.98 17.91 -4.57
C PHE A 464 21.44 18.12 -4.16
N ILE A 465 21.69 18.39 -2.88
CA ILE A 465 23.05 18.61 -2.34
C ILE A 465 23.71 17.32 -1.84
N THR A 466 22.98 16.21 -1.77
CA THR A 466 23.47 14.93 -1.24
C THR A 466 24.33 14.20 -2.26
N ASP A 467 25.50 13.70 -1.85
CA ASP A 467 26.37 12.88 -2.68
C ASP A 467 26.27 11.38 -2.39
N LEU A 468 25.86 11.01 -1.17
CA LEU A 468 25.62 9.64 -0.74
C LEU A 468 24.44 9.60 0.23
N LEU A 469 23.46 8.73 -0.03
CA LEU A 469 22.35 8.48 0.88
C LEU A 469 22.63 7.22 1.72
N ILE A 470 22.58 7.37 3.04
CA ILE A 470 22.49 6.25 3.97
C ILE A 470 21.05 6.20 4.49
N SER A 471 20.35 5.14 4.19
CA SER A 471 18.96 4.96 4.60
C SER A 471 18.71 3.52 5.09
N ASP A 472 17.47 3.14 5.22
CA ASP A 472 17.05 1.77 5.55
C ASP A 472 15.76 1.42 4.81
N TYR A 473 14.60 1.57 5.43
CA TYR A 473 13.30 1.22 4.89
C TYR A 473 12.48 2.43 4.40
N SER A 474 13.14 3.52 4.06
CA SER A 474 12.49 4.75 3.61
C SER A 474 12.15 4.72 2.12
N SER A 475 10.96 5.21 1.77
CA SER A 475 10.58 5.41 0.35
C SER A 475 11.33 6.56 -0.34
N LEU A 476 12.16 7.31 0.40
CA LEU A 476 13.00 8.38 -0.14
C LEU A 476 13.98 7.89 -1.22
N ILE A 477 14.26 6.59 -1.22
CA ILE A 477 15.13 5.94 -2.19
C ILE A 477 14.66 6.13 -3.64
N TYR A 478 13.36 6.24 -3.87
CA TYR A 478 12.82 6.49 -5.20
C TYR A 478 13.22 7.87 -5.72
N GLU A 479 12.98 8.91 -4.91
CA GLU A 479 13.34 10.28 -5.29
C GLU A 479 14.85 10.42 -5.44
N TYR A 480 15.62 9.82 -4.53
CA TYR A 480 17.07 9.90 -4.61
C TYR A 480 17.66 9.15 -5.81
N ALA A 481 17.03 8.07 -6.26
CA ALA A 481 17.48 7.33 -7.46
C ALA A 481 17.51 8.20 -8.72
N VAL A 482 16.69 9.27 -8.80
CA VAL A 482 16.67 10.20 -9.93
C VAL A 482 18.04 10.87 -10.13
N PHE A 483 18.77 11.10 -9.06
CA PHE A 483 20.13 11.71 -9.12
C PHE A 483 21.21 10.73 -9.58
N LYS A 484 20.89 9.44 -9.72
CA LYS A 484 21.83 8.37 -10.13
C LYS A 484 23.08 8.30 -9.26
N LYS A 485 22.95 8.70 -8.00
CA LYS A 485 24.00 8.69 -6.99
C LYS A 485 23.91 7.47 -6.08
N PRO A 486 24.98 7.05 -5.41
CA PRO A 486 25.01 5.82 -4.63
C PRO A 486 24.19 5.89 -3.35
N MET A 487 23.74 4.72 -2.89
CA MET A 487 23.00 4.53 -1.64
C MET A 487 23.59 3.37 -0.83
N ILE A 488 23.54 3.48 0.51
CA ILE A 488 23.81 2.38 1.43
C ILE A 488 22.57 2.16 2.30
N PHE A 489 22.24 0.90 2.55
CA PHE A 489 21.09 0.49 3.36
C PHE A 489 21.55 -0.08 4.69
N TYR A 490 21.51 0.77 5.74
CA TYR A 490 21.88 0.37 7.10
C TYR A 490 20.68 -0.28 7.80
N ALA A 491 20.49 -1.58 7.54
CA ALA A 491 19.35 -2.38 7.93
C ALA A 491 19.70 -3.35 9.07
N PHE A 492 20.15 -2.84 10.22
CA PHE A 492 20.65 -3.61 11.36
C PHE A 492 19.60 -4.50 12.04
N ASP A 493 18.33 -4.28 11.74
CA ASP A 493 17.17 -4.99 12.29
C ASP A 493 16.25 -5.55 11.20
N LEU A 494 16.81 -5.94 10.06
CA LEU A 494 16.06 -6.33 8.86
C LEU A 494 15.05 -7.47 9.14
N GLU A 495 15.44 -8.52 9.84
CA GLU A 495 14.58 -9.67 10.16
C GLU A 495 13.37 -9.24 11.01
N ASP A 496 13.61 -8.47 12.07
CA ASP A 496 12.56 -7.94 12.94
C ASP A 496 11.65 -6.97 12.18
N TYR A 497 12.22 -6.17 11.29
CA TYR A 497 11.46 -5.18 10.53
C TYR A 497 10.51 -5.85 9.53
N ILE A 498 10.95 -6.89 8.80
CA ILE A 498 10.13 -7.65 7.85
C ILE A 498 8.95 -8.33 8.57
N THR A 499 9.15 -8.86 9.79
CA THR A 499 8.04 -9.50 10.55
C THR A 499 6.94 -8.51 10.95
N THR A 500 7.28 -7.23 11.14
CA THR A 500 6.35 -6.18 11.58
C THR A 500 5.81 -5.32 10.43
N ARG A 501 6.60 -5.13 9.40
CA ARG A 501 6.32 -4.28 8.23
C ARG A 501 6.67 -5.07 6.97
N ASP A 502 5.67 -5.45 6.23
CA ASP A 502 5.82 -6.22 5.00
C ASP A 502 6.20 -5.34 3.82
N PHE A 503 6.94 -5.91 2.86
CA PHE A 503 7.29 -5.28 1.59
C PHE A 503 6.52 -5.96 0.46
N TYR A 504 6.34 -5.27 -0.66
CA TYR A 504 5.74 -5.86 -1.85
C TYR A 504 6.69 -6.82 -2.58
N GLU A 505 7.98 -6.52 -2.54
CA GLU A 505 9.05 -7.35 -3.11
C GLU A 505 10.10 -7.68 -2.03
N PRO A 506 10.88 -8.76 -2.17
CA PRO A 506 11.95 -9.09 -1.22
C PRO A 506 12.96 -7.94 -1.10
N TYR A 507 13.22 -7.50 0.14
CA TYR A 507 14.03 -6.32 0.42
C TYR A 507 15.43 -6.39 -0.18
N GLU A 508 16.09 -7.56 -0.09
CA GLU A 508 17.47 -7.77 -0.51
C GLU A 508 17.68 -7.61 -2.02
N SER A 509 16.68 -7.98 -2.81
CA SER A 509 16.71 -7.84 -4.28
C SER A 509 16.10 -6.54 -4.77
N PHE A 510 15.40 -5.83 -3.89
CA PHE A 510 14.66 -4.62 -4.25
C PHE A 510 15.48 -3.34 -4.15
N VAL A 511 16.27 -3.18 -3.06
CA VAL A 511 16.93 -1.90 -2.79
C VAL A 511 18.11 -1.64 -3.72
N PRO A 512 18.27 -0.37 -4.21
CA PRO A 512 19.27 -0.05 -5.23
C PRO A 512 20.63 0.31 -4.63
N GLY A 513 21.20 -0.54 -3.80
CA GLY A 513 22.51 -0.32 -3.21
C GLY A 513 22.91 -1.40 -2.21
N LYS A 514 24.05 -1.21 -1.57
CA LYS A 514 24.60 -2.16 -0.63
C LYS A 514 23.85 -2.20 0.69
N ILE A 515 23.47 -3.40 1.12
CA ILE A 515 22.85 -3.65 2.42
C ILE A 515 23.93 -4.00 3.44
N VAL A 516 23.91 -3.31 4.58
CA VAL A 516 24.80 -3.55 5.72
C VAL A 516 23.98 -3.67 7.01
N GLN A 517 24.32 -4.64 7.86
CA GLN A 517 23.57 -4.96 9.08
C GLN A 517 24.31 -4.60 10.36
N SER A 518 25.54 -4.10 10.25
CA SER A 518 26.32 -3.62 11.40
C SER A 518 26.96 -2.27 11.07
N PHE A 519 27.32 -1.51 12.11
CA PHE A 519 28.02 -0.25 11.93
C PHE A 519 29.42 -0.47 11.37
N ASP A 520 30.09 -1.58 11.73
CA ASP A 520 31.37 -1.95 11.15
C ASP A 520 31.27 -2.16 9.63
N ALA A 521 30.28 -2.92 9.18
CA ALA A 521 30.05 -3.13 7.75
C ALA A 521 29.69 -1.82 7.02
N LEU A 522 28.98 -0.89 7.69
CA LEU A 522 28.71 0.44 7.14
C LEU A 522 30.01 1.21 6.92
N MET A 523 30.89 1.22 7.92
CA MET A 523 32.16 1.93 7.81
C MET A 523 33.08 1.30 6.77
N ASP A 524 33.09 -0.03 6.67
CA ASP A 524 33.86 -0.74 5.65
C ASP A 524 33.35 -0.41 4.23
N ALA A 525 32.03 -0.32 4.04
CA ALA A 525 31.43 0.11 2.78
C ALA A 525 31.79 1.55 2.43
N LEU A 526 31.81 2.45 3.41
CA LEU A 526 32.21 3.85 3.24
C LEU A 526 33.70 4.00 2.89
N ASP A 527 34.58 3.29 3.62
CA ASP A 527 36.05 3.37 3.42
C ASP A 527 36.50 2.75 2.08
N ASN A 528 35.79 1.74 1.59
CA ASN A 528 36.07 1.07 0.31
C ASN A 528 35.26 1.61 -0.88
N GLU A 529 34.39 2.58 -0.65
CA GLU A 529 33.43 3.09 -1.65
C GLU A 529 32.58 1.98 -2.32
N ASP A 530 32.31 0.91 -1.58
CA ASP A 530 31.55 -0.25 -2.04
C ASP A 530 30.04 -0.03 -1.80
N TYR A 531 29.39 0.58 -2.75
CA TYR A 531 28.00 1.01 -2.67
C TYR A 531 27.03 0.17 -3.52
N GLU A 532 27.55 -0.72 -4.39
CA GLU A 532 26.77 -1.44 -5.41
C GLU A 532 25.92 -0.49 -6.28
N GLY A 533 26.51 0.64 -6.66
CA GLY A 533 25.82 1.75 -7.33
C GLY A 533 25.25 1.42 -8.71
N GLU A 534 25.70 0.32 -9.33
CA GLU A 534 25.17 -0.20 -10.59
C GLU A 534 23.69 -0.59 -10.51
N LYS A 535 23.16 -0.83 -9.31
CA LYS A 535 21.74 -1.14 -9.06
C LYS A 535 20.82 0.06 -9.23
N VAL A 536 21.33 1.30 -9.15
CA VAL A 536 20.52 2.53 -9.11
C VAL A 536 19.79 2.76 -10.44
N ILE A 537 20.47 2.61 -11.59
CA ILE A 537 19.85 2.86 -12.90
C ILE A 537 18.74 1.86 -13.22
N PRO A 538 18.92 0.53 -13.06
CA PRO A 538 17.83 -0.43 -13.25
C PRO A 538 16.64 -0.17 -12.33
N PHE A 539 16.87 0.25 -11.08
CA PHE A 539 15.81 0.64 -10.15
C PHE A 539 15.03 1.87 -10.64
N LEU A 540 15.75 2.91 -11.08
CA LEU A 540 15.14 4.12 -11.63
C LEU A 540 14.26 3.79 -12.85
N ASP A 541 14.77 3.01 -13.80
CA ASP A 541 14.05 2.65 -15.03
C ASP A 541 12.81 1.80 -14.74
N LYS A 542 12.87 0.93 -13.73
CA LYS A 542 11.73 0.12 -13.28
C LYS A 542 10.62 0.97 -12.68
N HIS A 543 10.97 1.97 -11.85
CA HIS A 543 10.02 2.68 -11.01
C HIS A 543 9.59 4.05 -11.55
N PHE A 544 10.26 4.57 -12.56
CA PHE A 544 9.89 5.81 -13.23
C PHE A 544 9.64 5.57 -14.72
N LYS A 545 8.38 5.43 -15.08
CA LYS A 545 7.98 5.31 -16.50
C LYS A 545 8.42 6.52 -17.32
N TYR A 546 8.37 7.70 -16.72
CA TYR A 546 8.74 8.98 -17.34
C TYR A 546 9.78 9.69 -16.48
N GLN A 547 10.83 10.19 -17.11
CA GLN A 547 11.93 10.91 -16.49
C GLN A 547 12.09 12.30 -17.12
N ASP A 548 10.97 13.03 -17.27
CA ASP A 548 10.91 14.26 -18.06
C ASP A 548 10.27 15.46 -17.36
N GLY A 549 9.94 15.34 -16.06
CA GLY A 549 9.36 16.42 -15.26
C GLY A 549 7.96 16.85 -15.68
N ARG A 550 7.19 15.99 -16.37
CA ARG A 550 5.87 16.33 -16.92
C ARG A 550 4.73 15.46 -16.38
N SER A 551 4.88 14.94 -15.16
CA SER A 551 3.87 14.08 -14.53
C SER A 551 2.58 14.85 -14.24
N SER A 552 2.70 16.08 -13.74
CA SER A 552 1.58 16.99 -13.50
C SER A 552 0.78 17.27 -14.77
N GLU A 553 1.46 17.55 -15.88
CA GLU A 553 0.83 17.79 -17.18
C GLU A 553 0.06 16.56 -17.67
N ARG A 554 0.68 15.37 -17.59
CA ARG A 554 0.02 14.11 -18.00
C ARG A 554 -1.22 13.80 -17.16
N LEU A 555 -1.13 14.00 -15.85
CA LEU A 555 -2.26 13.80 -14.93
C LEU A 555 -3.40 14.77 -15.25
N VAL A 556 -3.10 16.08 -15.37
CA VAL A 556 -4.10 17.10 -15.65
C VAL A 556 -4.76 16.85 -17.02
N ARG A 557 -3.98 16.53 -18.05
CA ARG A 557 -4.50 16.18 -19.38
C ARG A 557 -5.39 14.93 -19.36
N ASN A 558 -5.00 13.90 -18.61
CA ASN A 558 -5.79 12.67 -18.48
C ASN A 558 -7.16 12.91 -17.82
N LEU A 559 -7.25 13.87 -16.90
CA LEU A 559 -8.50 14.17 -16.17
C LEU A 559 -9.39 15.19 -16.87
N PHE A 560 -8.81 16.24 -17.44
CA PHE A 560 -9.54 17.41 -17.92
C PHE A 560 -9.59 17.51 -19.45
N GLY A 561 -8.83 16.66 -20.15
CA GLY A 561 -8.92 16.53 -21.62
C GLY A 561 -8.50 17.80 -22.35
N SER A 562 -7.46 18.46 -21.91
CA SER A 562 -6.90 19.68 -22.55
C SER A 562 -5.84 19.33 -23.59
#